data_a22159701ee668fa696f7645f1fffde4
#
_entry.id   a22159701ee668fa696f7645f1fffde4
#
_cell.length_a   1.000
_cell.length_b   1.000
_cell.length_c   1.000
_cell.angle_alpha   90.00
_cell.angle_beta   90.00
_cell.angle_gamma   90.00
#
_symmetry.space_group_name_H-M   'P 1'
#
loop_
_entity.id
_entity.type
_entity.pdbx_description
1 polymer ?
#
loop_
_entity_poly.entity_id
_entity_poly.type
_entity_poly.pdbx_seq_one_letter_code
_entity_poly.pdbx_strand_id
1 'polypeptide(L)'
;MIAVLLFAVCLVASTVGAVAGYGGGVIIKPVLDALGIMPVSTISFLSGCTVLSMSVASLLRSRGNGVQLRLKTTTPLAIGAAIGGLLGKYLFELVKSGSDEAVLGLVQSFFLLLTTVGVFFYTLKKDRLPSYKLDNLPVCLLVGLALGVVSAFLGIGGGPLNVALLFFFFSMDAKEAAKNSIFIILFSQTASLISALVQGSVPDFAWPDLLSMMAGGIGGALLGGALSKRMDNRAVEKLLMGLMLVIIGINVYNVIHYGMAAF
;
A
#
# COMPACT_ATOMS: atom_id res chain seq x y z
N MET A 1 -14.22 -14.10 17.29
CA MET A 1 -14.14 -14.69 15.93
C MET A 1 -13.61 -13.68 14.91
N ILE A 2 -14.13 -12.46 14.85
CA ILE A 2 -13.68 -11.41 13.91
C ILE A 2 -12.19 -11.09 14.06
N ALA A 3 -11.69 -10.85 15.28
CA ALA A 3 -10.28 -10.54 15.52
C ALA A 3 -9.30 -11.61 15.02
N VAL A 4 -9.68 -12.90 15.06
CA VAL A 4 -8.87 -14.01 14.53
C VAL A 4 -8.84 -13.96 12.99
N LEU A 5 -9.97 -13.67 12.37
CA LEU A 5 -10.06 -13.47 10.90
C LEU A 5 -9.20 -12.29 10.47
N LEU A 6 -9.31 -11.15 11.16
CA LEU A 6 -8.52 -9.96 10.88
C LEU A 6 -7.02 -10.23 11.03
N PHE A 7 -6.62 -10.92 12.10
CA PHE A 7 -5.23 -11.35 12.30
C PHE A 7 -4.74 -12.21 11.12
N ALA A 8 -5.50 -13.23 10.73
CA ALA A 8 -5.12 -14.15 9.66
C ALA A 8 -4.99 -13.44 8.30
N VAL A 9 -5.98 -12.60 7.95
CA VAL A 9 -5.95 -11.78 6.73
C VAL A 9 -4.72 -10.86 6.73
N CYS A 10 -4.49 -10.14 7.83
CA CYS A 10 -3.35 -9.23 7.94
C CYS A 10 -2.01 -9.96 7.92
N LEU A 11 -1.92 -11.15 8.55
CA LEU A 11 -0.71 -11.98 8.53
C LEU A 11 -0.34 -12.40 7.10
N VAL A 12 -1.29 -12.97 6.37
CA VAL A 12 -1.07 -13.43 4.99
C VAL A 12 -0.78 -12.25 4.07
N ALA A 13 -1.62 -11.20 4.11
CA ALA A 13 -1.48 -10.02 3.27
C ALA A 13 -0.15 -9.29 3.51
N SER A 14 0.25 -9.14 4.78
CA SER A 14 1.52 -8.48 5.12
C SER A 14 2.74 -9.36 4.80
N THR A 15 2.62 -10.70 4.86
CA THR A 15 3.70 -11.59 4.43
C THR A 15 4.00 -11.39 2.95
N VAL A 16 2.98 -11.47 2.11
CA VAL A 16 3.11 -11.28 0.66
C VAL A 16 3.48 -9.81 0.34
N GLY A 17 2.83 -8.86 1.00
CA GLY A 17 3.09 -7.43 0.85
C GLY A 17 4.51 -7.02 1.21
N ALA A 18 5.13 -7.65 2.23
CA ALA A 18 6.51 -7.39 2.62
C ALA A 18 7.52 -7.91 1.59
N VAL A 19 7.25 -9.08 0.97
CA VAL A 19 8.08 -9.61 -0.12
C VAL A 19 7.96 -8.75 -1.36
N ALA A 20 6.73 -8.39 -1.71
CA ALA A 20 6.40 -7.65 -2.92
C ALA A 20 6.73 -6.15 -2.84
N GLY A 21 6.89 -5.59 -1.64
CA GLY A 21 7.08 -4.14 -1.46
C GLY A 21 5.81 -3.31 -1.61
N TYR A 22 4.64 -3.96 -1.64
CA TYR A 22 3.35 -3.28 -1.82
C TYR A 22 2.76 -2.74 -0.51
N GLY A 23 3.33 -3.11 0.63
CA GLY A 23 2.63 -2.95 1.90
C GLY A 23 1.42 -3.91 1.99
N GLY A 24 1.04 -4.36 3.16
CA GLY A 24 -0.10 -5.27 3.31
C GLY A 24 -1.45 -4.67 2.90
N GLY A 25 -1.58 -3.34 2.99
CA GLY A 25 -2.83 -2.61 2.82
C GLY A 25 -3.52 -2.79 1.48
N VAL A 26 -2.75 -2.98 0.40
CA VAL A 26 -3.29 -3.21 -0.94
C VAL A 26 -4.06 -4.54 -1.07
N ILE A 27 -3.86 -5.46 -0.14
CA ILE A 27 -4.62 -6.71 -0.04
C ILE A 27 -5.63 -6.61 1.09
N ILE A 28 -5.20 -6.11 2.28
CA ILE A 28 -6.03 -6.02 3.48
C ILE A 28 -7.30 -5.25 3.17
N LYS A 29 -7.17 -4.04 2.61
CA LYS A 29 -8.32 -3.18 2.36
C LYS A 29 -9.33 -3.81 1.40
N PRO A 30 -9.00 -4.23 0.15
CA PRO A 30 -9.99 -4.83 -0.74
C PRO A 30 -10.62 -6.11 -0.20
N VAL A 31 -9.88 -6.92 0.55
CA VAL A 31 -10.41 -8.14 1.16
C VAL A 31 -11.42 -7.80 2.24
N LEU A 32 -11.12 -6.84 3.12
CA LEU A 32 -12.05 -6.44 4.19
C LEU A 32 -13.25 -5.67 3.64
N ASP A 33 -13.07 -4.85 2.59
CA ASP A 33 -14.15 -4.20 1.86
C ASP A 33 -15.10 -5.25 1.24
N ALA A 34 -14.56 -6.31 0.62
CA ALA A 34 -15.35 -7.41 0.04
C ALA A 34 -16.13 -8.22 1.10
N LEU A 35 -15.60 -8.31 2.32
CA LEU A 35 -16.28 -8.99 3.43
C LEU A 35 -17.40 -8.15 4.05
N GLY A 36 -17.41 -6.85 3.87
CA GLY A 36 -18.45 -5.93 4.34
C GLY A 36 -18.63 -5.90 5.87
N ILE A 37 -17.57 -6.23 6.64
CA ILE A 37 -17.65 -6.39 8.10
C ILE A 37 -17.49 -5.10 8.89
N MET A 38 -17.05 -4.04 8.25
CA MET A 38 -16.80 -2.71 8.83
C MET A 38 -17.01 -1.62 7.79
N PRO A 39 -17.28 -0.35 8.22
CA PRO A 39 -17.28 0.81 7.31
C PRO A 39 -15.95 0.97 6.55
N VAL A 40 -16.02 1.43 5.31
CA VAL A 40 -14.84 1.64 4.44
C VAL A 40 -13.83 2.61 5.08
N SER A 41 -14.32 3.63 5.78
CA SER A 41 -13.50 4.58 6.51
C SER A 41 -12.71 3.93 7.65
N THR A 42 -13.34 3.03 8.42
CA THR A 42 -12.70 2.25 9.50
C THR A 42 -11.66 1.29 8.93
N ILE A 43 -12.00 0.55 7.86
CA ILE A 43 -11.05 -0.34 7.17
C ILE A 43 -9.82 0.43 6.68
N SER A 44 -10.03 1.60 6.07
CA SER A 44 -8.93 2.44 5.56
C SER A 44 -7.98 2.88 6.69
N PHE A 45 -8.52 3.29 7.85
CA PHE A 45 -7.72 3.71 9.00
C PHE A 45 -6.96 2.54 9.61
N LEU A 46 -7.64 1.42 9.92
CA LEU A 46 -7.02 0.23 10.51
C LEU A 46 -5.97 -0.40 9.59
N SER A 47 -6.23 -0.45 8.28
CA SER A 47 -5.27 -0.86 7.27
C SER A 47 -4.03 0.03 7.28
N GLY A 48 -4.20 1.36 7.38
CA GLY A 48 -3.09 2.31 7.49
C GLY A 48 -2.21 2.06 8.71
N CYS A 49 -2.82 1.84 9.89
CA CYS A 49 -2.10 1.48 11.13
C CYS A 49 -1.34 0.16 11.00
N THR A 50 -1.97 -0.84 10.38
CA THR A 50 -1.35 -2.15 10.12
C THR A 50 -0.16 -2.04 9.18
N VAL A 51 -0.31 -1.28 8.09
CA VAL A 51 0.76 -1.05 7.11
C VAL A 51 1.92 -0.28 7.73
N LEU A 52 1.65 0.71 8.58
CA LEU A 52 2.70 1.42 9.31
C LEU A 52 3.50 0.46 10.19
N SER A 53 2.83 -0.34 11.01
CA SER A 53 3.46 -1.33 11.90
C SER A 53 4.27 -2.37 11.13
N MET A 54 3.69 -2.89 10.03
CA MET A 54 4.35 -3.79 9.11
C MET A 54 5.62 -3.16 8.50
N SER A 55 5.55 -1.89 8.07
CA SER A 55 6.67 -1.20 7.43
C SER A 55 7.84 -1.02 8.38
N VAL A 56 7.57 -0.63 9.64
CA VAL A 56 8.58 -0.55 10.69
C VAL A 56 9.24 -1.91 10.92
N ALA A 57 8.45 -2.96 11.12
CA ALA A 57 8.96 -4.32 11.37
C ALA A 57 9.79 -4.83 10.17
N SER A 58 9.32 -4.60 8.93
CA SER A 58 10.02 -5.01 7.71
C SER A 58 11.37 -4.31 7.55
N LEU A 59 11.43 -2.98 7.77
CA LEU A 59 12.68 -2.23 7.66
C LEU A 59 13.69 -2.60 8.75
N LEU A 60 13.23 -2.79 9.99
CA LEU A 60 14.09 -3.27 11.07
C LEU A 60 14.66 -4.66 10.75
N ARG A 61 13.84 -5.58 10.25
CA ARG A 61 14.26 -6.93 9.87
C ARG A 61 15.19 -6.96 8.65
N SER A 62 15.04 -5.99 7.74
CA SER A 62 15.85 -5.93 6.51
C SER A 62 17.25 -5.37 6.71
N ARG A 63 17.60 -4.91 7.90
CA ARG A 63 18.98 -4.50 8.24
C ARG A 63 19.91 -5.71 8.10
N GLY A 64 20.92 -5.60 7.23
CA GLY A 64 21.88 -6.68 6.98
C GLY A 64 21.51 -7.69 5.88
N ASN A 65 20.44 -7.49 5.12
CA ASN A 65 20.01 -8.41 4.05
C ASN A 65 20.73 -8.20 2.69
N GLY A 66 21.75 -7.34 2.62
CA GLY A 66 22.49 -7.08 1.37
C GLY A 66 21.74 -6.20 0.34
N VAL A 67 20.41 -6.07 0.43
CA VAL A 67 19.62 -5.16 -0.43
C VAL A 67 19.80 -3.74 0.07
N GLN A 68 20.26 -2.84 -0.80
CA GLN A 68 20.55 -1.47 -0.42
C GLN A 68 19.30 -0.59 -0.46
N LEU A 69 19.17 0.33 0.52
CA LEU A 69 18.31 1.51 0.40
C LEU A 69 19.10 2.59 -0.33
N ARG A 70 18.59 3.06 -1.47
CA ARG A 70 19.17 4.21 -2.18
C ARG A 70 18.76 5.52 -1.50
N LEU A 71 19.30 5.77 -0.30
CA LEU A 71 18.87 6.91 0.53
C LEU A 71 18.89 8.24 -0.23
N LYS A 72 19.85 8.46 -1.13
CA LYS A 72 19.96 9.67 -1.94
C LYS A 72 18.71 9.94 -2.78
N THR A 73 18.10 8.89 -3.33
CA THR A 73 16.89 8.96 -4.17
C THR A 73 15.62 8.74 -3.33
N THR A 74 15.66 7.78 -2.39
CA THR A 74 14.47 7.37 -1.65
C THR A 74 14.07 8.36 -0.56
N THR A 75 15.02 9.10 0.04
CA THR A 75 14.69 10.12 1.04
C THR A 75 13.86 11.27 0.45
N PRO A 76 14.23 11.88 -0.68
CA PRO A 76 13.36 12.88 -1.32
C PRO A 76 11.99 12.30 -1.73
N LEU A 77 11.95 11.07 -2.25
CA LEU A 77 10.69 10.38 -2.54
C LEU A 77 9.83 10.23 -1.29
N ALA A 78 10.42 9.84 -0.16
CA ALA A 78 9.72 9.70 1.11
C ALA A 78 9.19 11.04 1.67
N ILE A 79 9.96 12.12 1.54
CA ILE A 79 9.52 13.47 1.90
C ILE A 79 8.34 13.90 1.02
N GLY A 80 8.46 13.74 -0.30
CA GLY A 80 7.36 13.99 -1.23
C GLY A 80 6.13 13.16 -0.88
N ALA A 81 6.30 11.87 -0.57
CA ALA A 81 5.22 10.97 -0.20
C ALA A 81 4.58 11.33 1.15
N ALA A 82 5.34 11.88 2.10
CA ALA A 82 4.76 12.40 3.35
C ALA A 82 3.85 13.61 3.07
N ILE A 83 4.31 14.56 2.28
CA ILE A 83 3.49 15.73 1.86
C ILE A 83 2.26 15.25 1.07
N GLY A 84 2.47 14.34 0.11
CA GLY A 84 1.39 13.72 -0.65
C GLY A 84 0.41 12.95 0.23
N GLY A 85 0.90 12.29 1.28
CA GLY A 85 0.07 11.60 2.26
C GLY A 85 -0.92 12.52 2.99
N LEU A 86 -0.47 13.73 3.36
CA LEU A 86 -1.34 14.77 3.93
C LEU A 86 -2.42 15.20 2.92
N LEU A 87 -2.02 15.49 1.69
CA LEU A 87 -2.96 15.90 0.62
C LEU A 87 -3.94 14.78 0.27
N GLY A 88 -3.46 13.55 0.16
CA GLY A 88 -4.31 12.38 -0.13
C GLY A 88 -5.33 12.11 0.98
N LYS A 89 -4.94 12.28 2.25
CA LYS A 89 -5.85 12.20 3.38
C LYS A 89 -6.91 13.30 3.33
N TYR A 90 -6.51 14.53 3.01
CA TYR A 90 -7.46 15.64 2.84
C TYR A 90 -8.47 15.36 1.72
N LEU A 91 -8.02 14.86 0.57
CA LEU A 91 -8.91 14.45 -0.53
C LEU A 91 -9.85 13.31 -0.11
N PHE A 92 -9.35 12.35 0.66
CA PHE A 92 -10.18 11.29 1.22
C PHE A 92 -11.31 11.83 2.09
N GLU A 93 -11.01 12.75 3.02
CA GLU A 93 -12.00 13.36 3.90
C GLU A 93 -13.00 14.23 3.12
N LEU A 94 -12.58 14.91 2.06
CA LEU A 94 -13.47 15.65 1.15
C LEU A 94 -14.50 14.72 0.49
N VAL A 95 -14.05 13.58 -0.05
CA VAL A 95 -14.98 12.61 -0.66
C VAL A 95 -15.89 11.99 0.40
N LYS A 96 -15.35 11.65 1.56
CA LYS A 96 -16.10 11.07 2.68
C LYS A 96 -17.16 12.01 3.20
N SER A 97 -16.88 13.31 3.32
CA SER A 97 -17.85 14.30 3.83
C SER A 97 -19.01 14.60 2.87
N GLY A 98 -18.80 14.38 1.58
CA GLY A 98 -19.80 14.64 0.52
C GLY A 98 -20.50 13.39 -0.01
N SER A 99 -20.24 12.21 0.54
CA SER A 99 -20.70 10.94 -0.03
C SER A 99 -20.95 9.88 1.03
N ASP A 100 -21.84 8.93 0.73
CA ASP A 100 -22.07 7.76 1.55
C ASP A 100 -20.89 6.77 1.49
N GLU A 101 -20.77 5.86 2.46
CA GLU A 101 -19.74 4.83 2.53
C GLU A 101 -19.71 3.94 1.27
N ALA A 102 -20.86 3.70 0.62
CA ALA A 102 -20.94 2.94 -0.63
C ALA A 102 -20.25 3.68 -1.79
N VAL A 103 -20.51 4.98 -1.92
CA VAL A 103 -19.84 5.82 -2.94
C VAL A 103 -18.36 5.93 -2.68
N LEU A 104 -17.96 6.10 -1.41
CA LEU A 104 -16.55 6.13 -1.01
C LEU A 104 -15.83 4.80 -1.39
N GLY A 105 -16.46 3.66 -1.08
CA GLY A 105 -15.96 2.34 -1.44
C GLY A 105 -15.86 2.14 -2.95
N LEU A 106 -16.87 2.57 -3.70
CA LEU A 106 -16.87 2.51 -5.17
C LEU A 106 -15.71 3.31 -5.76
N VAL A 107 -15.56 4.58 -5.36
CA VAL A 107 -14.49 5.46 -5.85
C VAL A 107 -13.12 4.87 -5.56
N GLN A 108 -12.87 4.43 -4.33
CA GLN A 108 -11.56 3.86 -3.97
C GLN A 108 -11.28 2.54 -4.71
N SER A 109 -12.26 1.63 -4.80
CA SER A 109 -12.11 0.35 -5.51
C SER A 109 -11.89 0.56 -7.00
N PHE A 110 -12.59 1.51 -7.63
CA PHE A 110 -12.41 1.86 -9.04
C PHE A 110 -11.01 2.43 -9.33
N PHE A 111 -10.54 3.37 -8.55
CA PHE A 111 -9.20 3.94 -8.72
C PHE A 111 -8.10 2.90 -8.43
N LEU A 112 -8.30 2.02 -7.45
CA LEU A 112 -7.35 0.95 -7.16
C LEU A 112 -7.32 -0.09 -8.30
N LEU A 113 -8.48 -0.43 -8.86
CA LEU A 113 -8.58 -1.27 -10.04
C LEU A 113 -7.83 -0.67 -11.23
N LEU A 114 -8.12 0.59 -11.55
CA LEU A 114 -7.50 1.30 -12.66
C LEU A 114 -5.97 1.36 -12.52
N THR A 115 -5.48 1.76 -11.35
CA THR A 115 -4.04 1.84 -11.10
C THR A 115 -3.37 0.47 -11.13
N THR A 116 -3.99 -0.56 -10.56
CA THR A 116 -3.42 -1.93 -10.57
C THR A 116 -3.39 -2.53 -11.96
N VAL A 117 -4.44 -2.33 -12.77
CA VAL A 117 -4.48 -2.78 -14.18
C VAL A 117 -3.40 -2.07 -15.00
N GLY A 118 -3.27 -0.75 -14.85
CA GLY A 118 -2.23 0.02 -15.52
C GLY A 118 -0.82 -0.47 -15.18
N VAL A 119 -0.54 -0.69 -13.89
CA VAL A 119 0.74 -1.23 -13.42
C VAL A 119 0.97 -2.66 -13.89
N PHE A 120 -0.06 -3.49 -13.94
CA PHE A 120 0.04 -4.87 -14.43
C PHE A 120 0.50 -4.89 -15.90
N PHE A 121 -0.15 -4.11 -16.77
CA PHE A 121 0.26 -4.01 -18.18
C PHE A 121 1.65 -3.38 -18.36
N TYR A 122 1.99 -2.40 -17.52
CA TYR A 122 3.35 -1.86 -17.51
C TYR A 122 4.37 -2.95 -17.15
N THR A 123 4.14 -3.70 -16.07
CA THR A 123 5.05 -4.76 -15.59
C THR A 123 5.24 -5.87 -16.60
N LEU A 124 4.17 -6.24 -17.34
CA LEU A 124 4.24 -7.21 -18.45
C LEU A 124 5.18 -6.76 -19.58
N LYS A 125 5.25 -5.46 -19.83
CA LYS A 125 6.00 -4.89 -20.95
C LYS A 125 7.28 -4.17 -20.51
N LYS A 126 7.62 -4.17 -19.23
CA LYS A 126 8.72 -3.38 -18.65
C LYS A 126 10.06 -3.59 -19.34
N ASP A 127 10.36 -4.85 -19.77
CA ASP A 127 11.62 -5.19 -20.43
C ASP A 127 11.73 -4.60 -21.86
N ARG A 128 10.61 -4.13 -22.43
CA ARG A 128 10.53 -3.46 -23.75
C ARG A 128 10.44 -1.94 -23.62
N LEU A 129 10.22 -1.42 -22.42
CA LEU A 129 10.05 -0.01 -22.15
C LEU A 129 11.37 0.59 -21.63
N PRO A 130 11.68 1.85 -21.96
CA PRO A 130 12.84 2.51 -21.40
C PRO A 130 12.68 2.66 -19.89
N SER A 131 13.74 2.40 -19.14
CA SER A 131 13.85 2.74 -17.73
C SER A 131 14.85 3.87 -17.56
N TYR A 132 14.55 4.79 -16.66
CA TYR A 132 15.36 5.98 -16.42
C TYR A 132 16.14 5.81 -15.11
N LYS A 133 17.27 6.51 -15.00
CA LYS A 133 18.07 6.59 -13.77
C LYS A 133 18.03 8.05 -13.29
N LEU A 134 16.87 8.50 -12.86
CA LEU A 134 16.67 9.87 -12.43
C LEU A 134 17.18 10.06 -11.00
N ASP A 135 18.08 11.04 -10.81
CA ASP A 135 18.64 11.42 -9.52
C ASP A 135 18.28 12.87 -9.15
N ASN A 136 17.42 13.53 -9.94
CA ASN A 136 17.04 14.92 -9.72
C ASN A 136 16.10 15.04 -8.52
N LEU A 137 16.49 15.87 -7.54
CA LEU A 137 15.72 16.15 -6.34
C LEU A 137 14.26 16.59 -6.62
N PRO A 138 13.96 17.53 -7.53
CA PRO A 138 12.58 17.93 -7.83
C PRO A 138 11.74 16.78 -8.38
N VAL A 139 12.31 15.95 -9.25
CA VAL A 139 11.59 14.78 -9.82
C VAL A 139 11.27 13.76 -8.74
N CYS A 140 12.23 13.45 -7.86
CA CYS A 140 12.00 12.56 -6.74
C CYS A 140 10.89 13.07 -5.81
N LEU A 141 10.89 14.38 -5.48
CA LEU A 141 9.84 14.99 -4.65
C LEU A 141 8.46 14.92 -5.32
N LEU A 142 8.35 15.23 -6.63
CA LEU A 142 7.09 15.19 -7.36
C LEU A 142 6.55 13.75 -7.52
N VAL A 143 7.41 12.79 -7.85
CA VAL A 143 7.01 11.38 -7.92
C VAL A 143 6.58 10.90 -6.55
N GLY A 144 7.33 11.23 -5.50
CA GLY A 144 6.97 10.91 -4.12
C GLY A 144 5.62 11.50 -3.72
N LEU A 145 5.39 12.79 -4.04
CA LEU A 145 4.13 13.47 -3.77
C LEU A 145 2.95 12.75 -4.44
N ALA A 146 3.06 12.42 -5.73
CA ALA A 146 2.03 11.68 -6.45
C ALA A 146 1.75 10.31 -5.81
N LEU A 147 2.81 9.56 -5.45
CA LEU A 147 2.70 8.28 -4.77
C LEU A 147 2.00 8.41 -3.40
N GLY A 148 2.35 9.45 -2.63
CA GLY A 148 1.76 9.72 -1.33
C GLY A 148 0.27 10.05 -1.42
N VAL A 149 -0.11 10.92 -2.38
CA VAL A 149 -1.52 11.28 -2.61
C VAL A 149 -2.35 10.03 -2.92
N VAL A 150 -1.92 9.25 -3.91
CA VAL A 150 -2.66 8.03 -4.31
C VAL A 150 -2.72 7.02 -3.17
N SER A 151 -1.61 6.79 -2.50
CA SER A 151 -1.50 5.84 -1.38
C SER A 151 -2.44 6.18 -0.21
N ALA A 152 -2.45 7.45 0.21
CA ALA A 152 -3.27 7.90 1.33
C ALA A 152 -4.75 8.02 0.97
N PHE A 153 -5.07 8.50 -0.25
CA PHE A 153 -6.45 8.55 -0.75
C PHE A 153 -7.08 7.16 -0.83
N LEU A 154 -6.35 6.18 -1.34
CA LEU A 154 -6.84 4.81 -1.45
C LEU A 154 -6.85 4.05 -0.10
N GLY A 155 -6.21 4.58 0.93
CA GLY A 155 -6.12 3.93 2.26
C GLY A 155 -5.35 2.61 2.26
N ILE A 156 -4.47 2.39 1.28
CA ILE A 156 -3.73 1.13 1.08
C ILE A 156 -2.26 1.18 1.54
N GLY A 157 -1.78 2.36 1.86
CA GLY A 157 -0.41 2.56 2.34
C GLY A 157 0.68 2.50 1.27
N GLY A 158 0.34 2.25 0.04
CA GLY A 158 1.28 2.06 -1.06
C GLY A 158 0.66 1.17 -2.12
N GLY A 159 1.44 0.33 -2.72
CA GLY A 159 0.89 -0.65 -3.65
C GLY A 159 1.73 -0.85 -4.90
N PRO A 160 1.14 -1.50 -5.91
CA PRO A 160 1.83 -1.80 -7.15
C PRO A 160 2.43 -0.56 -7.84
N LEU A 161 1.77 0.59 -7.71
CA LEU A 161 2.21 1.84 -8.31
C LEU A 161 3.58 2.29 -7.79
N ASN A 162 3.84 2.17 -6.47
CA ASN A 162 5.13 2.53 -5.90
C ASN A 162 6.26 1.74 -6.56
N VAL A 163 6.11 0.42 -6.63
CA VAL A 163 7.13 -0.48 -7.19
C VAL A 163 7.31 -0.24 -8.69
N ALA A 164 6.21 -0.03 -9.44
CA ALA A 164 6.26 0.26 -10.87
C ALA A 164 7.00 1.57 -11.18
N LEU A 165 6.75 2.63 -10.42
CA LEU A 165 7.45 3.90 -10.62
C LEU A 165 8.93 3.82 -10.22
N LEU A 166 9.27 2.99 -9.22
CA LEU A 166 10.67 2.72 -8.87
C LEU A 166 11.39 1.92 -9.97
N PHE A 167 10.71 1.00 -10.66
CA PHE A 167 11.25 0.35 -11.85
C PHE A 167 11.47 1.35 -12.98
N PHE A 168 10.45 2.16 -13.28
CA PHE A 168 10.43 3.03 -14.43
C PHE A 168 11.39 4.22 -14.31
N PHE A 169 11.28 4.99 -13.25
CA PHE A 169 12.06 6.22 -13.09
C PHE A 169 13.47 6.01 -12.53
N PHE A 170 13.70 4.93 -11.79
CA PHE A 170 14.94 4.76 -11.04
C PHE A 170 15.69 3.47 -11.36
N SER A 171 15.19 2.66 -12.32
CA SER A 171 15.81 1.41 -12.78
C SER A 171 16.22 0.50 -11.60
N MET A 172 15.38 0.40 -10.57
CA MET A 172 15.58 -0.50 -9.45
C MET A 172 15.16 -1.91 -9.83
N ASP A 173 15.85 -2.94 -9.32
CA ASP A 173 15.39 -4.32 -9.43
C ASP A 173 14.22 -4.61 -8.46
N ALA A 174 13.61 -5.79 -8.57
CA ALA A 174 12.39 -6.10 -7.81
C ALA A 174 12.60 -6.05 -6.28
N LYS A 175 13.69 -6.58 -5.78
CA LYS A 175 13.99 -6.57 -4.34
C LYS A 175 14.35 -5.18 -3.84
N GLU A 176 15.10 -4.43 -4.64
CA GLU A 176 15.48 -3.07 -4.34
C GLU A 176 14.25 -2.15 -4.33
N ALA A 177 13.42 -2.24 -5.35
CA ALA A 177 12.16 -1.49 -5.43
C ALA A 177 11.23 -1.85 -4.26
N ALA A 178 11.10 -3.13 -3.91
CA ALA A 178 10.31 -3.57 -2.78
C ALA A 178 10.76 -2.92 -1.46
N LYS A 179 12.06 -2.93 -1.18
CA LYS A 179 12.61 -2.34 0.05
C LYS A 179 12.46 -0.82 0.10
N ASN A 180 12.75 -0.13 -1.03
CA ASN A 180 12.62 1.31 -1.14
C ASN A 180 11.15 1.75 -1.09
N SER A 181 10.23 0.98 -1.68
CA SER A 181 8.78 1.20 -1.57
C SER A 181 8.30 1.16 -0.12
N ILE A 182 8.70 0.14 0.67
CA ILE A 182 8.32 0.04 2.08
C ILE A 182 8.84 1.26 2.88
N PHE A 183 10.00 1.79 2.55
CA PHE A 183 10.52 3.02 3.17
C PHE A 183 9.66 4.24 2.83
N ILE A 184 9.25 4.40 1.57
CA ILE A 184 8.34 5.48 1.13
C ILE A 184 6.99 5.34 1.84
N ILE A 185 6.44 4.12 1.92
CA ILE A 185 5.18 3.81 2.59
C ILE A 185 5.23 4.21 4.07
N LEU A 186 6.33 3.93 4.77
CA LEU A 186 6.50 4.31 6.17
C LEU A 186 6.25 5.81 6.37
N PHE A 187 6.87 6.66 5.56
CA PHE A 187 6.72 8.12 5.67
C PHE A 187 5.34 8.60 5.26
N SER A 188 4.80 8.10 4.16
CA SER A 188 3.46 8.44 3.69
C SER A 188 2.38 8.05 4.70
N GLN A 189 2.45 6.84 5.27
CA GLN A 189 1.47 6.38 6.26
C GLN A 189 1.61 7.11 7.59
N THR A 190 2.84 7.39 8.03
CA THR A 190 3.06 8.21 9.23
C THR A 190 2.39 9.57 9.08
N ALA A 191 2.62 10.27 7.96
CA ALA A 191 2.02 11.57 7.69
C ALA A 191 0.49 11.50 7.63
N SER A 192 -0.06 10.51 6.93
CA SER A 192 -1.52 10.30 6.80
C SER A 192 -2.19 10.04 8.14
N LEU A 193 -1.60 9.18 8.99
CA LEU A 193 -2.15 8.86 10.31
C LEU A 193 -2.03 10.04 11.28
N ILE A 194 -0.91 10.77 11.27
CA ILE A 194 -0.76 12.02 12.06
C ILE A 194 -1.83 13.02 11.63
N SER A 195 -2.06 13.18 10.33
CA SER A 195 -3.12 14.06 9.81
C SER A 195 -4.50 13.65 10.32
N ALA A 196 -4.83 12.36 10.32
CA ALA A 196 -6.10 11.86 10.84
C ALA A 196 -6.27 12.15 12.33
N LEU A 197 -5.21 12.00 13.13
CA LEU A 197 -5.22 12.30 14.57
C LEU A 197 -5.38 13.79 14.83
N VAL A 198 -4.64 14.65 14.13
CA VAL A 198 -4.70 16.11 14.30
C VAL A 198 -6.06 16.69 13.88
N GLN A 199 -6.66 16.14 12.83
CA GLN A 199 -7.96 16.58 12.32
C GLN A 199 -9.14 15.97 13.11
N GLY A 200 -8.90 15.07 14.06
CA GLY A 200 -9.96 14.37 14.78
C GLY A 200 -10.82 13.48 13.87
N SER A 201 -10.30 13.09 12.70
CA SER A 201 -11.02 12.28 11.72
C SER A 201 -10.80 10.77 11.91
N VAL A 202 -10.47 10.35 13.11
CA VAL A 202 -10.33 8.94 13.48
C VAL A 202 -11.72 8.31 13.56
N PRO A 203 -12.01 7.29 12.76
CA PRO A 203 -13.30 6.61 12.81
C PRO A 203 -13.42 5.77 14.10
N ASP A 204 -14.65 5.42 14.46
CA ASP A 204 -14.90 4.48 15.54
C ASP A 204 -14.39 3.08 15.20
N PHE A 205 -13.66 2.47 16.13
CA PHE A 205 -13.13 1.11 15.98
C PHE A 205 -12.98 0.40 17.32
N ALA A 206 -12.98 -0.93 17.29
CA ALA A 206 -12.68 -1.73 18.47
C ALA A 206 -11.15 -1.94 18.64
N TRP A 207 -10.63 -1.69 19.83
CA TRP A 207 -9.21 -1.90 20.14
C TRP A 207 -8.69 -3.33 19.86
N PRO A 208 -9.46 -4.41 20.13
CA PRO A 208 -9.04 -5.76 19.78
C PRO A 208 -8.81 -5.95 18.27
N ASP A 209 -9.60 -5.29 17.43
CA ASP A 209 -9.46 -5.38 15.96
C ASP A 209 -8.18 -4.70 15.51
N LEU A 210 -7.91 -3.48 15.98
CA LEU A 210 -6.66 -2.78 15.68
C LEU A 210 -5.43 -3.60 16.12
N LEU A 211 -5.43 -4.09 17.35
CA LEU A 211 -4.29 -4.84 17.90
C LEU A 211 -4.07 -6.16 17.15
N SER A 212 -5.14 -6.88 16.79
CA SER A 212 -5.04 -8.12 16.02
C SER A 212 -4.52 -7.87 14.60
N MET A 213 -4.98 -6.81 13.94
CA MET A 213 -4.50 -6.41 12.61
C MET A 213 -3.03 -6.00 12.64
N MET A 214 -2.62 -5.19 13.61
CA MET A 214 -1.22 -4.77 13.79
C MET A 214 -0.31 -5.97 14.11
N ALA A 215 -0.74 -6.88 14.99
CA ALA A 215 0.01 -8.10 15.32
C ALA A 215 0.17 -9.01 14.08
N GLY A 216 -0.91 -9.19 13.30
CA GLY A 216 -0.86 -9.88 12.01
C GLY A 216 0.10 -9.19 11.02
N GLY A 217 0.05 -7.85 10.95
CA GLY A 217 0.94 -7.05 10.12
C GLY A 217 2.41 -7.23 10.46
N ILE A 218 2.77 -7.13 11.74
CA ILE A 218 4.14 -7.32 12.23
C ILE A 218 4.60 -8.77 11.99
N GLY A 219 3.77 -9.76 12.36
CA GLY A 219 4.07 -11.17 12.11
C GLY A 219 4.29 -11.46 10.63
N GLY A 220 3.43 -10.93 9.76
CA GLY A 220 3.56 -11.04 8.32
C GLY A 220 4.83 -10.39 7.77
N ALA A 221 5.21 -9.21 8.27
CA ALA A 221 6.47 -8.56 7.88
C ALA A 221 7.70 -9.41 8.22
N LEU A 222 7.70 -10.02 9.41
CA LEU A 222 8.79 -10.91 9.84
C LEU A 222 8.87 -12.17 8.97
N LEU A 223 7.74 -12.81 8.67
CA LEU A 223 7.67 -13.97 7.79
C LEU A 223 8.06 -13.61 6.34
N GLY A 224 7.52 -12.53 5.80
CA GLY A 224 7.83 -12.03 4.46
C GLY A 224 9.30 -11.67 4.31
N GLY A 225 9.90 -11.02 5.30
CA GLY A 225 11.33 -10.72 5.32
C GLY A 225 12.21 -11.98 5.32
N ALA A 226 11.79 -13.06 6.00
CA ALA A 226 12.48 -14.35 5.97
C ALA A 226 12.34 -15.04 4.59
N LEU A 227 11.13 -14.98 4.01
CA LEU A 227 10.83 -15.56 2.69
C LEU A 227 11.58 -14.83 1.58
N SER A 228 11.58 -13.50 1.58
CA SER A 228 12.27 -12.65 0.59
C SER A 228 13.77 -12.95 0.48
N LYS A 229 14.42 -13.37 1.59
CA LYS A 229 15.83 -13.78 1.57
C LYS A 229 16.09 -14.99 0.69
N ARG A 230 15.11 -15.90 0.58
CA ARG A 230 15.22 -17.16 -0.18
C ARG A 230 14.76 -17.03 -1.64
N MET A 231 14.15 -15.91 -2.00
CA MET A 231 13.63 -15.65 -3.35
C MET A 231 14.66 -14.86 -4.17
N ASP A 232 14.73 -15.11 -5.45
CA ASP A 232 15.45 -14.28 -6.42
C ASP A 232 14.54 -13.15 -6.96
N ASN A 233 15.09 -12.24 -7.76
CA ASN A 233 14.32 -11.13 -8.34
C ASN A 233 13.18 -11.63 -9.23
N ARG A 234 13.39 -12.73 -9.99
CA ARG A 234 12.35 -13.30 -10.87
C ARG A 234 11.19 -13.89 -10.08
N ALA A 235 11.48 -14.56 -8.96
CA ALA A 235 10.44 -15.09 -8.08
C ALA A 235 9.62 -13.97 -7.45
N VAL A 236 10.28 -12.88 -7.01
CA VAL A 236 9.58 -11.69 -6.50
C VAL A 236 8.70 -11.06 -7.58
N GLU A 237 9.18 -10.91 -8.81
CA GLU A 237 8.38 -10.38 -9.92
C GLU A 237 7.16 -11.24 -10.26
N LYS A 238 7.32 -12.58 -10.28
CA LYS A 238 6.19 -13.49 -10.48
C LYS A 238 5.15 -13.37 -9.37
N LEU A 239 5.62 -13.23 -8.13
CA LEU A 239 4.74 -13.00 -6.98
C LEU A 239 4.01 -11.66 -7.12
N LEU A 240 4.71 -10.59 -7.52
CA LEU A 240 4.13 -9.26 -7.81
C LEU A 240 3.00 -9.37 -8.84
N MET A 241 3.24 -10.05 -9.95
CA MET A 241 2.24 -10.20 -11.02
C MET A 241 1.04 -11.05 -10.58
N GLY A 242 1.28 -12.17 -9.92
CA GLY A 242 0.20 -13.01 -9.38
C GLY A 242 -0.66 -12.26 -8.38
N LEU A 243 -0.02 -11.46 -7.51
CA LEU A 243 -0.71 -10.64 -6.54
C LEU A 243 -1.58 -9.56 -7.20
N MET A 244 -1.07 -8.89 -8.26
CA MET A 244 -1.86 -7.90 -9.00
C MET A 244 -3.12 -8.53 -9.60
N LEU A 245 -3.06 -9.75 -10.13
CA LEU A 245 -4.24 -10.44 -10.66
C LEU A 245 -5.29 -10.70 -9.57
N VAL A 246 -4.85 -11.13 -8.38
CA VAL A 246 -5.75 -11.31 -7.24
C VAL A 246 -6.38 -9.98 -6.82
N ILE A 247 -5.59 -8.91 -6.72
CA ILE A 247 -6.09 -7.57 -6.37
C ILE A 247 -7.09 -7.06 -7.42
N ILE A 248 -6.80 -7.25 -8.72
CA ILE A 248 -7.72 -6.90 -9.81
C ILE A 248 -9.05 -7.64 -9.64
N GLY A 249 -9.02 -8.97 -9.42
CA GLY A 249 -10.22 -9.77 -9.22
C GLY A 249 -11.08 -9.30 -8.06
N ILE A 250 -10.45 -9.04 -6.90
CA ILE A 250 -11.16 -8.54 -5.71
C ILE A 250 -11.74 -7.14 -5.96
N ASN A 251 -10.99 -6.25 -6.61
CA ASN A 251 -11.49 -4.89 -6.87
C ASN A 251 -12.59 -4.86 -7.94
N VAL A 252 -12.59 -5.77 -8.92
CA VAL A 252 -13.73 -5.93 -9.83
C VAL A 252 -14.99 -6.29 -9.03
N TYR A 253 -14.88 -7.25 -8.11
CA TYR A 253 -15.99 -7.60 -7.22
C TYR A 253 -16.46 -6.39 -6.40
N ASN A 254 -15.52 -5.65 -5.76
CA ASN A 254 -15.84 -4.50 -4.93
C ASN A 254 -16.50 -3.37 -5.73
N VAL A 255 -16.05 -3.09 -6.96
CA VAL A 255 -16.67 -2.09 -7.85
C VAL A 255 -18.12 -2.46 -8.16
N ILE A 256 -18.39 -3.73 -8.44
CA ILE A 256 -19.76 -4.22 -8.71
C ILE A 256 -20.59 -4.13 -7.43
N HIS A 257 -20.07 -4.61 -6.30
CA HIS A 257 -20.77 -4.63 -5.01
C HIS A 257 -21.16 -3.22 -4.55
N TYR A 258 -20.19 -2.31 -4.50
CA TYR A 258 -20.44 -0.92 -4.09
C TYR A 258 -21.24 -0.14 -5.14
N GLY A 259 -21.07 -0.45 -6.43
CA GLY A 259 -21.87 0.15 -7.50
C GLY A 259 -23.36 -0.16 -7.36
N MET A 260 -23.71 -1.42 -7.04
CA MET A 260 -25.10 -1.81 -6.76
C MET A 260 -25.65 -1.23 -5.44
N ALA A 261 -24.79 -0.90 -4.49
CA ALA A 261 -25.21 -0.31 -3.22
C ALA A 261 -25.35 1.22 -3.28
N ALA A 262 -24.67 1.88 -4.24
CA ALA A 262 -24.64 3.33 -4.39
C ALA A 262 -25.78 3.86 -5.31
N PHE A 263 -26.35 3.00 -6.16
CA PHE A 263 -27.41 3.30 -7.14
C PHE A 263 -28.55 2.30 -7.08
#